data_e28e8d619e17285710c1671508668980
#
_entry.id   e28e8d619e17285710c1671508668980
#
_cell.length_a   1.000
_cell.length_b   1.000
_cell.length_c   1.000
_cell.angle_alpha   90.00
_cell.angle_beta   90.00
_cell.angle_gamma   90.00
#
_symmetry.space_group_name_H-M   'P 1'
#
loop_
_entity.id
_entity.type
_entity.pdbx_description
1 polymer ?
#
loop_
_entity_poly.entity_id
_entity_poly.type
_entity_poly.pdbx_seq_one_letter_code
_entity_poly.pdbx_strand_id
1 'polypeptide(L)'
;MKRGIACAGNWIVDIVHTIEAWPQKSDLVRIRDEVEGTGGGAANVLLALSAFRTGLPLYALGLIGTDRHAETVLAAVRGAGADTAGLKQTPRAPTAHTHVMNLPGDSRTFFYHPGTNDLLSDEDVAVESAAARGARIFYLGYLNLLGGLDRLDRGTTGAARVLSRARAAGMTTAVDLVSTDRPEFRAAVEAALPHIDYLFLNEVEAARATGLTIDGAGDEAAIAAAAAQLLAGGVARAVILHTPALGLWFGADGTRLTRRPDPVMQIGRAHV
;
A
#
# COMPACT_ATOMS: atom_id res chain seq x y z
N MET A 1 -6.36 22.45 -15.98
CA MET A 1 -5.84 22.17 -14.62
C MET A 1 -5.02 20.88 -14.66
N LYS A 2 -3.86 20.84 -13.99
CA LYS A 2 -3.08 19.61 -13.82
C LYS A 2 -3.91 18.59 -13.03
N ARG A 3 -3.90 17.33 -13.47
CA ARG A 3 -4.61 16.23 -12.82
C ARG A 3 -3.74 15.71 -11.69
N GLY A 4 -4.20 15.83 -10.43
CA GLY A 4 -3.45 15.39 -9.24
C GLY A 4 -3.72 13.94 -8.84
N ILE A 5 -2.90 13.43 -7.93
CA ILE A 5 -3.01 12.08 -7.37
C ILE A 5 -3.20 12.20 -5.85
N ALA A 6 -4.25 11.58 -5.33
CA ALA A 6 -4.48 11.45 -3.90
C ALA A 6 -4.01 10.06 -3.44
N CYS A 7 -3.09 10.03 -2.48
CA CYS A 7 -2.58 8.82 -1.87
C CYS A 7 -3.16 8.68 -0.47
N ALA A 8 -3.91 7.61 -0.25
CA ALA A 8 -4.61 7.31 0.99
C ALA A 8 -4.18 5.95 1.55
N GLY A 9 -4.33 5.75 2.85
CA GLY A 9 -4.10 4.46 3.52
C GLY A 9 -3.02 4.53 4.59
N ASN A 10 -2.04 3.64 4.50
CA ASN A 10 -1.02 3.48 5.53
C ASN A 10 0.03 4.60 5.49
N TRP A 11 0.21 5.23 6.63
CA TRP A 11 1.30 6.15 6.94
C TRP A 11 2.09 5.55 8.10
N ILE A 12 3.28 5.05 7.83
CA ILE A 12 4.09 4.25 8.75
C ILE A 12 5.47 4.89 8.89
N VAL A 13 6.07 4.78 10.05
CA VAL A 13 7.50 5.02 10.25
C VAL A 13 8.20 3.68 10.37
N ASP A 14 9.15 3.41 9.47
CA ASP A 14 9.99 2.23 9.53
C ASP A 14 11.30 2.55 10.26
N ILE A 15 11.59 1.81 11.33
CA ILE A 15 12.82 1.89 12.10
C ILE A 15 13.63 0.64 11.77
N VAL A 16 14.61 0.79 10.89
CA VAL A 16 15.41 -0.32 10.38
C VAL A 16 16.64 -0.51 11.24
N HIS A 17 16.72 -1.67 11.88
CA HIS A 17 17.83 -2.08 12.72
C HIS A 17 18.71 -3.08 11.96
N THR A 18 19.97 -2.73 11.68
CA THR A 18 20.95 -3.71 11.19
C THR A 18 21.52 -4.48 12.36
N ILE A 19 21.19 -5.77 12.45
CA ILE A 19 21.60 -6.66 13.53
C ILE A 19 22.80 -7.54 13.13
N GLU A 20 23.57 -8.02 14.12
CA GLU A 20 24.73 -8.89 13.88
C GLU A 20 24.36 -10.35 13.65
N ALA A 21 23.29 -10.81 14.28
CA ALA A 21 22.77 -12.17 14.21
C ALA A 21 21.34 -12.21 14.75
N TRP A 22 20.59 -13.29 14.51
CA TRP A 22 19.36 -13.56 15.26
C TRP A 22 19.70 -14.12 16.64
N PRO A 23 19.25 -13.46 17.73
CA PRO A 23 19.49 -13.97 19.07
C PRO A 23 18.64 -15.22 19.34
N GLN A 24 19.14 -16.11 20.17
CA GLN A 24 18.29 -17.12 20.82
C GLN A 24 17.36 -16.44 21.83
N LYS A 25 16.28 -17.12 22.19
CA LYS A 25 15.37 -16.60 23.22
C LYS A 25 16.14 -16.28 24.51
N SER A 26 15.97 -15.08 25.02
CA SER A 26 16.65 -14.53 26.21
C SER A 26 18.12 -14.08 26.00
N ASP A 27 18.65 -14.20 24.79
CA ASP A 27 19.97 -13.65 24.44
C ASP A 27 19.88 -12.19 24.03
N LEU A 28 21.01 -11.49 24.08
CA LEU A 28 21.20 -10.14 23.61
C LEU A 28 22.00 -10.15 22.30
N VAL A 29 21.54 -9.39 21.33
CA VAL A 29 22.31 -9.11 20.11
C VAL A 29 22.54 -7.61 19.95
N ARG A 30 23.67 -7.25 19.35
CA ARG A 30 23.97 -5.86 19.07
C ARG A 30 23.27 -5.39 17.81
N ILE A 31 22.65 -4.21 17.88
CA ILE A 31 22.27 -3.40 16.72
C ILE A 31 23.49 -2.59 16.29
N ARG A 32 23.91 -2.74 15.03
CA ARG A 32 25.06 -2.03 14.45
C ARG A 32 24.70 -0.66 13.94
N ASP A 33 23.50 -0.55 13.39
CA ASP A 33 23.02 0.67 12.76
C ASP A 33 21.50 0.76 12.88
N GLU A 34 21.00 1.99 12.98
CA GLU A 34 19.56 2.29 13.05
C GLU A 34 19.25 3.45 12.11
N VAL A 35 18.29 3.24 11.23
CA VAL A 35 17.81 4.25 10.29
C VAL A 35 16.29 4.37 10.39
N GLU A 36 15.79 5.59 10.52
CA GLU A 36 14.36 5.88 10.54
C GLU A 36 13.93 6.52 9.21
N GLY A 37 12.80 6.05 8.66
CA GLY A 37 12.23 6.59 7.44
C GLY A 37 10.72 6.41 7.40
N THR A 38 10.07 7.02 6.40
CA THR A 38 8.64 6.81 6.18
C THR A 38 8.41 5.58 5.31
N GLY A 39 7.40 4.80 5.66
CA GLY A 39 6.92 3.63 4.94
C GLY A 39 5.40 3.57 4.87
N GLY A 40 4.88 2.44 4.42
CA GLY A 40 3.47 2.23 4.16
C GLY A 40 3.07 2.59 2.72
N GLY A 41 2.01 1.97 2.21
CA GLY A 41 1.61 2.09 0.81
C GLY A 41 1.40 3.51 0.34
N ALA A 42 0.67 4.31 1.12
CA ALA A 42 0.38 5.71 0.77
C ALA A 42 1.65 6.57 0.73
N ALA A 43 2.54 6.44 1.72
CA ALA A 43 3.78 7.19 1.78
C ALA A 43 4.73 6.80 0.65
N ASN A 44 4.95 5.50 0.44
CA ASN A 44 5.87 4.99 -0.57
C ASN A 44 5.50 5.45 -1.98
N VAL A 45 4.21 5.35 -2.35
CA VAL A 45 3.75 5.78 -3.66
C VAL A 45 3.83 7.29 -3.80
N LEU A 46 3.43 8.07 -2.78
CA LEU A 46 3.50 9.52 -2.82
C LEU A 46 4.95 10.02 -3.00
N LEU A 47 5.89 9.48 -2.22
CA LEU A 47 7.30 9.86 -2.28
C LEU A 47 7.94 9.45 -3.61
N ALA A 48 7.63 8.25 -4.13
CA ALA A 48 8.09 7.80 -5.44
C ALA A 48 7.57 8.72 -6.56
N LEU A 49 6.28 9.09 -6.54
CA LEU A 49 5.70 10.01 -7.52
C LEU A 49 6.35 11.41 -7.46
N SER A 50 6.67 11.90 -6.27
CA SER A 50 7.41 13.15 -6.09
C SER A 50 8.80 13.07 -6.71
N ALA A 51 9.52 11.95 -6.48
CA ALA A 51 10.86 11.72 -7.03
C ALA A 51 10.90 11.74 -8.57
N PHE A 52 9.82 11.34 -9.25
CA PHE A 52 9.70 11.45 -10.71
C PHE A 52 9.60 12.89 -11.22
N ARG A 53 9.42 13.89 -10.34
CA ARG A 53 9.37 15.32 -10.68
C ARG A 53 8.39 15.67 -11.81
N THR A 54 7.27 14.96 -11.88
CA THR A 54 6.24 15.16 -12.93
C THR A 54 5.53 16.51 -12.83
N GLY A 55 5.64 17.17 -11.67
CA GLY A 55 4.92 18.40 -11.34
C GLY A 55 3.41 18.19 -11.19
N LEU A 56 2.97 16.97 -10.97
CA LEU A 56 1.57 16.65 -10.63
C LEU A 56 1.30 17.04 -9.17
N PRO A 57 0.15 17.65 -8.85
CA PRO A 57 -0.28 17.85 -7.46
C PRO A 57 -0.46 16.50 -6.76
N LEU A 58 0.14 16.37 -5.57
CA LEU A 58 0.04 15.19 -4.71
C LEU A 58 -0.71 15.57 -3.43
N TYR A 59 -1.65 14.70 -3.02
CA TYR A 59 -2.48 14.91 -1.83
C TYR A 59 -2.34 13.71 -0.89
N ALA A 60 -1.94 13.96 0.36
CA ALA A 60 -1.86 12.94 1.38
C ALA A 60 -3.16 12.87 2.16
N LEU A 61 -3.77 11.67 2.23
CA LEU A 61 -5.03 11.42 2.93
C LEU A 61 -4.87 10.27 3.93
N GLY A 62 -5.40 10.43 5.12
CA GLY A 62 -5.36 9.36 6.13
C GLY A 62 -5.30 9.88 7.56
N LEU A 63 -4.79 9.05 8.45
CA LEU A 63 -4.77 9.32 9.88
C LEU A 63 -3.37 9.01 10.46
N ILE A 64 -2.83 9.96 11.21
CA ILE A 64 -1.57 9.82 11.96
C ILE A 64 -1.78 10.24 13.42
N GLY A 65 -0.85 9.90 14.29
CA GLY A 65 -0.87 10.32 15.69
C GLY A 65 -0.52 11.79 15.90
N THR A 66 -0.21 12.13 17.16
CA THR A 66 0.31 13.44 17.57
C THR A 66 1.70 13.31 18.19
N ASP A 67 2.42 12.27 17.82
CA ASP A 67 3.71 11.85 18.33
C ASP A 67 4.87 12.25 17.38
N ARG A 68 6.11 11.95 17.78
CA ARG A 68 7.30 12.21 16.94
C ARG A 68 7.24 11.52 15.58
N HIS A 69 6.62 10.33 15.49
CA HIS A 69 6.48 9.63 14.21
C HIS A 69 5.53 10.37 13.26
N ALA A 70 4.49 11.04 13.79
CA ALA A 70 3.66 11.93 12.99
C ALA A 70 4.47 13.09 12.40
N GLU A 71 5.40 13.65 13.18
CA GLU A 71 6.29 14.71 12.70
C GLU A 71 7.21 14.22 11.58
N THR A 72 7.79 13.01 11.70
CA THR A 72 8.58 12.36 10.65
C THR A 72 7.78 12.22 9.35
N VAL A 73 6.55 11.67 9.43
CA VAL A 73 5.67 11.52 8.26
C VAL A 73 5.35 12.88 7.63
N LEU A 74 4.94 13.87 8.44
CA LEU A 74 4.60 15.22 7.94
C LEU A 74 5.80 15.91 7.29
N ALA A 75 6.98 15.78 7.87
CA ALA A 75 8.21 16.36 7.31
C ALA A 75 8.53 15.74 5.93
N ALA A 76 8.46 14.43 5.80
CA ALA A 76 8.70 13.72 4.54
C ALA A 76 7.68 14.13 3.45
N VAL A 77 6.38 14.14 3.80
CA VAL A 77 5.30 14.47 2.86
C VAL A 77 5.39 15.94 2.41
N ARG A 78 5.66 16.87 3.33
CA ARG A 78 5.87 18.28 3.01
C ARG A 78 7.14 18.49 2.18
N GLY A 79 8.23 17.79 2.51
CA GLY A 79 9.48 17.80 1.74
C GLY A 79 9.29 17.31 0.30
N ALA A 80 8.35 16.39 0.07
CA ALA A 80 7.91 15.96 -1.24
C ALA A 80 7.04 16.98 -2.00
N GLY A 81 6.71 18.12 -1.40
CA GLY A 81 5.83 19.14 -1.98
C GLY A 81 4.36 18.75 -2.05
N ALA A 82 3.94 17.75 -1.28
CA ALA A 82 2.56 17.29 -1.27
C ALA A 82 1.68 18.06 -0.27
N ASP A 83 0.40 18.15 -0.60
CA ASP A 83 -0.63 18.74 0.26
C ASP A 83 -0.99 17.78 1.40
N THR A 84 -0.81 18.22 2.64
CA THR A 84 -1.07 17.44 3.86
C THR A 84 -2.43 17.74 4.51
N ALA A 85 -3.27 18.58 3.93
CA ALA A 85 -4.54 19.01 4.54
C ALA A 85 -5.54 17.85 4.76
N GLY A 86 -5.38 16.75 4.04
CA GLY A 86 -6.18 15.53 4.21
C GLY A 86 -5.57 14.49 5.13
N LEU A 87 -4.37 14.74 5.67
CA LEU A 87 -3.70 13.87 6.63
C LEU A 87 -4.07 14.34 8.04
N LYS A 88 -5.09 13.71 8.61
CA LYS A 88 -5.63 14.08 9.92
C LYS A 88 -4.73 13.59 11.06
N GLN A 89 -4.75 14.30 12.17
CA GLN A 89 -4.07 13.88 13.41
C GLN A 89 -5.05 13.48 14.50
N THR A 90 -4.69 12.48 15.31
CA THR A 90 -5.49 12.03 16.46
C THR A 90 -4.60 11.66 17.64
N PRO A 91 -4.98 12.04 18.87
CA PRO A 91 -4.28 11.58 20.07
C PRO A 91 -4.72 10.18 20.55
N ARG A 92 -5.68 9.53 19.87
CA ARG A 92 -6.28 8.27 20.32
C ARG A 92 -5.36 7.06 20.16
N ALA A 93 -4.37 7.15 19.26
CA ALA A 93 -3.34 6.13 19.05
C ALA A 93 -2.07 6.78 18.52
N PRO A 94 -0.90 6.15 18.75
CA PRO A 94 0.34 6.59 18.10
C PRO A 94 0.29 6.37 16.60
N THR A 95 1.13 7.09 15.86
CA THR A 95 1.38 6.82 14.45
C THR A 95 1.87 5.39 14.27
N ALA A 96 1.38 4.71 13.25
CA ALA A 96 1.84 3.36 12.92
C ALA A 96 3.35 3.34 12.69
N HIS A 97 4.02 2.31 13.17
CA HIS A 97 5.46 2.15 12.99
C HIS A 97 5.86 0.67 12.90
N THR A 98 7.00 0.43 12.29
CA THR A 98 7.55 -0.91 12.13
C THR A 98 9.00 -0.93 12.59
N HIS A 99 9.34 -1.88 13.47
CA HIS A 99 10.73 -2.24 13.69
C HIS A 99 11.13 -3.31 12.68
N VAL A 100 12.06 -2.99 11.82
CA VAL A 100 12.55 -3.88 10.76
C VAL A 100 13.90 -4.43 11.17
N MET A 101 13.98 -5.72 11.48
CA MET A 101 15.26 -6.39 11.73
C MET A 101 15.86 -6.82 10.41
N ASN A 102 17.02 -6.27 10.10
CA ASN A 102 17.78 -6.50 8.88
C ASN A 102 19.10 -7.20 9.21
N LEU A 103 19.22 -8.49 8.90
CA LEU A 103 20.46 -9.23 8.95
C LEU A 103 21.09 -9.25 7.56
N PRO A 104 22.31 -8.70 7.36
CA PRO A 104 22.98 -8.71 6.06
C PRO A 104 23.07 -10.13 5.47
N GLY A 105 22.55 -10.31 4.27
CA GLY A 105 22.53 -11.60 3.58
C GLY A 105 21.31 -12.49 3.86
N ASP A 106 20.40 -12.05 4.72
CA ASP A 106 19.15 -12.73 5.04
C ASP A 106 17.93 -11.88 4.69
N SER A 107 16.73 -12.44 4.84
CA SER A 107 15.46 -11.73 4.70
C SER A 107 15.22 -10.79 5.88
N ARG A 108 14.49 -9.69 5.62
CA ARG A 108 14.06 -8.78 6.68
C ARG A 108 12.87 -9.34 7.44
N THR A 109 12.81 -9.08 8.76
CA THR A 109 11.66 -9.41 9.62
C THR A 109 11.04 -8.13 10.16
N PHE A 110 9.72 -8.08 10.18
CA PHE A 110 8.95 -6.88 10.50
C PHE A 110 8.16 -7.08 11.79
N PHE A 111 8.30 -6.13 12.72
CA PHE A 111 7.49 -6.05 13.95
C PHE A 111 6.62 -4.79 13.84
N TYR A 112 5.38 -4.97 13.44
CA TYR A 112 4.48 -3.89 13.10
C TYR A 112 3.57 -3.50 14.26
N HIS A 113 3.53 -2.20 14.57
CA HIS A 113 2.55 -1.59 15.47
C HIS A 113 1.53 -0.82 14.63
N PRO A 114 0.26 -1.24 14.60
CA PRO A 114 -0.74 -0.68 13.68
C PRO A 114 -1.13 0.76 14.01
N GLY A 115 -1.15 1.15 15.30
CA GLY A 115 -1.45 2.51 15.73
C GLY A 115 -2.70 3.08 15.06
N THR A 116 -2.55 4.26 14.45
CA THR A 116 -3.64 4.97 13.77
C THR A 116 -4.17 4.26 12.53
N ASN A 117 -3.44 3.31 11.93
CA ASN A 117 -3.93 2.55 10.78
C ASN A 117 -5.12 1.65 11.15
N ASP A 118 -5.18 1.16 12.40
CA ASP A 118 -6.33 0.39 12.90
C ASP A 118 -7.54 1.27 13.25
N LEU A 119 -7.33 2.57 13.44
CA LEU A 119 -8.39 3.54 13.74
C LEU A 119 -8.95 4.21 12.48
N LEU A 120 -8.23 4.15 11.36
CA LEU A 120 -8.62 4.84 10.12
C LEU A 120 -9.98 4.32 9.65
N SER A 121 -10.96 5.22 9.62
CA SER A 121 -12.32 4.96 9.12
C SER A 121 -12.52 5.60 7.74
N ASP A 122 -13.60 5.23 7.06
CA ASP A 122 -13.96 5.84 5.78
C ASP A 122 -14.32 7.33 5.90
N GLU A 123 -14.79 7.80 7.07
CA GLU A 123 -15.06 9.21 7.36
C GLU A 123 -13.77 10.04 7.52
N ASP A 124 -12.66 9.38 7.85
CA ASP A 124 -11.36 10.06 7.99
C ASP A 124 -10.71 10.38 6.66
N VAL A 125 -11.08 9.68 5.59
CA VAL A 125 -10.50 9.89 4.26
C VAL A 125 -11.26 10.97 3.50
N ALA A 126 -10.62 12.13 3.31
CA ALA A 126 -11.21 13.34 2.73
C ALA A 126 -11.27 13.28 1.19
N VAL A 127 -11.97 12.27 0.64
CA VAL A 127 -12.06 11.96 -0.79
C VAL A 127 -12.55 13.14 -1.61
N GLU A 128 -13.71 13.69 -1.26
CA GLU A 128 -14.39 14.75 -1.98
C GLU A 128 -13.57 16.06 -1.97
N SER A 129 -12.91 16.34 -0.85
CA SER A 129 -12.03 17.49 -0.72
C SER A 129 -10.82 17.38 -1.66
N ALA A 130 -10.21 16.20 -1.78
CA ALA A 130 -9.11 15.98 -2.71
C ALA A 130 -9.57 16.12 -4.18
N ALA A 131 -10.73 15.56 -4.52
CA ALA A 131 -11.33 15.68 -5.85
C ALA A 131 -11.61 17.15 -6.23
N ALA A 132 -12.17 17.94 -5.30
CA ALA A 132 -12.44 19.36 -5.48
C ALA A 132 -11.16 20.18 -5.71
N ARG A 133 -10.03 19.79 -5.09
CA ARG A 133 -8.71 20.40 -5.27
C ARG A 133 -7.97 19.92 -6.52
N GLY A 134 -8.53 19.01 -7.30
CA GLY A 134 -8.00 18.59 -8.59
C GLY A 134 -7.43 17.19 -8.66
N ALA A 135 -7.57 16.37 -7.61
CA ALA A 135 -7.25 14.95 -7.70
C ALA A 135 -8.12 14.27 -8.76
N ARG A 136 -7.51 13.39 -9.57
CA ARG A 136 -8.18 12.60 -10.61
C ARG A 136 -7.82 11.13 -10.54
N ILE A 137 -6.82 10.79 -9.74
CA ILE A 137 -6.46 9.43 -9.37
C ILE A 137 -6.51 9.35 -7.85
N PHE A 138 -7.12 8.29 -7.35
CA PHE A 138 -7.17 7.95 -5.94
C PHE A 138 -6.46 6.61 -5.75
N TYR A 139 -5.33 6.63 -5.05
CA TYR A 139 -4.58 5.45 -4.68
C TYR A 139 -4.87 5.08 -3.22
N LEU A 140 -5.19 3.82 -2.96
CA LEU A 140 -5.34 3.25 -1.62
C LEU A 140 -4.31 2.15 -1.40
N GLY A 141 -3.43 2.32 -0.46
CA GLY A 141 -2.41 1.34 -0.08
C GLY A 141 -2.16 1.34 1.43
N TYR A 142 -2.03 0.22 2.06
CA TYR A 142 -2.26 -1.15 1.56
C TYR A 142 -3.61 -1.67 2.04
N LEU A 143 -4.45 -2.15 1.12
CA LEU A 143 -5.61 -2.94 1.53
C LEU A 143 -5.13 -4.21 2.25
N ASN A 144 -5.84 -4.62 3.30
CA ASN A 144 -5.48 -5.69 4.24
C ASN A 144 -4.41 -5.33 5.30
N LEU A 145 -4.04 -4.05 5.43
CA LEU A 145 -3.25 -3.54 6.55
C LEU A 145 -3.90 -2.32 7.23
N LEU A 146 -5.18 -2.09 7.01
CA LEU A 146 -5.97 -0.96 7.50
C LEU A 146 -7.12 -1.50 8.35
N GLY A 147 -6.84 -1.88 9.62
CA GLY A 147 -7.79 -2.63 10.46
C GLY A 147 -9.20 -2.02 10.54
N GLY A 148 -9.30 -0.68 10.61
CA GLY A 148 -10.58 0.01 10.59
C GLY A 148 -11.29 -0.03 9.24
N LEU A 149 -10.56 0.20 8.13
CA LEU A 149 -11.12 0.19 6.78
C LEU A 149 -11.37 -1.21 6.23
N ASP A 150 -10.57 -2.20 6.63
CA ASP A 150 -10.66 -3.57 6.12
C ASP A 150 -11.75 -4.39 6.81
N ARG A 151 -12.27 -3.91 7.94
CA ARG A 151 -13.30 -4.63 8.70
C ARG A 151 -14.56 -4.82 7.87
N LEU A 152 -14.98 -6.08 7.75
CA LEU A 152 -16.24 -6.42 7.08
C LEU A 152 -17.43 -6.02 7.97
N ASP A 153 -18.34 -5.23 7.44
CA ASP A 153 -19.62 -4.87 8.07
C ASP A 153 -20.75 -5.02 7.04
N ARG A 154 -21.68 -5.91 7.31
CA ARG A 154 -22.87 -6.18 6.45
C ARG A 154 -22.52 -6.44 4.99
N GLY A 155 -21.43 -7.17 4.75
CA GLY A 155 -20.97 -7.54 3.40
C GLY A 155 -20.19 -6.47 2.65
N THR A 156 -19.82 -5.35 3.31
CA THR A 156 -18.96 -4.31 2.74
C THR A 156 -17.84 -3.94 3.70
N THR A 157 -16.89 -3.13 3.25
CA THR A 157 -15.78 -2.61 4.08
C THR A 157 -15.72 -1.09 4.00
N GLY A 158 -15.05 -0.45 4.97
CA GLY A 158 -14.74 0.98 4.90
C GLY A 158 -13.94 1.31 3.64
N ALA A 159 -13.01 0.45 3.25
CA ALA A 159 -12.22 0.60 2.03
C ALA A 159 -13.10 0.60 0.77
N ALA A 160 -14.06 -0.32 0.66
CA ALA A 160 -15.02 -0.35 -0.45
C ALA A 160 -15.84 0.95 -0.53
N ARG A 161 -16.29 1.50 0.63
CA ARG A 161 -17.02 2.77 0.67
C ARG A 161 -16.15 3.95 0.24
N VAL A 162 -14.90 4.01 0.70
CA VAL A 162 -13.93 5.06 0.26
C VAL A 162 -13.70 5.02 -1.24
N LEU A 163 -13.45 3.83 -1.81
CA LEU A 163 -13.25 3.63 -3.23
C LEU A 163 -14.50 3.99 -4.06
N SER A 164 -15.69 3.60 -3.57
CA SER A 164 -16.97 3.99 -4.18
C SER A 164 -17.14 5.51 -4.24
N ARG A 165 -16.84 6.22 -3.15
CA ARG A 165 -16.86 7.70 -3.08
C ARG A 165 -15.84 8.32 -4.03
N ALA A 166 -14.64 7.74 -4.15
CA ALA A 166 -13.63 8.22 -5.08
C ALA A 166 -14.10 8.13 -6.54
N ARG A 167 -14.71 7.01 -6.93
CA ARG A 167 -15.31 6.86 -8.26
C ARG A 167 -16.48 7.81 -8.49
N ALA A 168 -17.37 7.96 -7.50
CA ALA A 168 -18.48 8.92 -7.57
C ALA A 168 -18.01 10.37 -7.72
N ALA A 169 -16.85 10.72 -7.15
CA ALA A 169 -16.20 12.01 -7.33
C ALA A 169 -15.42 12.13 -8.66
N GLY A 170 -15.51 11.16 -9.56
CA GLY A 170 -14.90 11.17 -10.90
C GLY A 170 -13.41 10.85 -10.91
N MET A 171 -12.89 10.21 -9.85
CA MET A 171 -11.51 9.77 -9.81
C MET A 171 -11.37 8.32 -10.31
N THR A 172 -10.25 8.04 -10.94
CA THR A 172 -9.79 6.67 -11.23
C THR A 172 -9.18 6.08 -9.97
N THR A 173 -9.57 4.87 -9.60
CA THR A 173 -9.10 4.20 -8.38
C THR A 173 -7.99 3.21 -8.66
N ALA A 174 -6.95 3.24 -7.84
CA ALA A 174 -5.83 2.32 -7.85
C ALA A 174 -5.62 1.77 -6.44
N VAL A 175 -5.49 0.47 -6.31
CA VAL A 175 -5.35 -0.21 -5.02
C VAL A 175 -4.16 -1.15 -5.05
N ASP A 176 -3.38 -1.14 -3.98
CA ASP A 176 -2.28 -2.05 -3.75
C ASP A 176 -2.58 -2.91 -2.51
N LEU A 177 -2.30 -4.20 -2.59
CA LEU A 177 -2.46 -5.13 -1.49
C LEU A 177 -1.17 -5.22 -0.66
N VAL A 178 -1.23 -5.99 0.41
CA VAL A 178 -0.05 -6.38 1.18
C VAL A 178 -0.22 -7.81 1.68
N SER A 179 0.86 -8.55 1.71
CA SER A 179 0.88 -9.95 2.13
C SER A 179 0.71 -10.06 3.65
N THR A 180 -0.52 -10.22 4.12
CA THR A 180 -0.87 -10.48 5.52
C THR A 180 -1.58 -11.82 5.65
N ASP A 181 -1.44 -12.46 6.81
CA ASP A 181 -2.13 -13.72 7.13
C ASP A 181 -3.39 -13.43 7.98
N ARG A 182 -4.35 -12.71 7.37
CA ARG A 182 -5.63 -12.38 8.01
C ARG A 182 -6.74 -13.29 7.49
N PRO A 183 -7.58 -13.86 8.37
CA PRO A 183 -8.70 -14.70 7.94
C PRO A 183 -9.65 -14.00 6.97
N GLU A 184 -9.86 -12.69 7.13
CA GLU A 184 -10.78 -11.90 6.32
C GLU A 184 -10.16 -11.37 5.03
N PHE A 185 -8.89 -11.70 4.71
CA PHE A 185 -8.14 -11.14 3.57
C PHE A 185 -8.96 -11.17 2.27
N ARG A 186 -9.43 -12.34 1.91
CA ARG A 186 -10.20 -12.54 0.67
C ARG A 186 -11.51 -11.76 0.67
N ALA A 187 -12.26 -11.82 1.76
CA ALA A 187 -13.56 -11.14 1.86
C ALA A 187 -13.42 -9.61 1.76
N ALA A 188 -12.36 -9.04 2.35
CA ALA A 188 -12.07 -7.61 2.25
C ALA A 188 -11.71 -7.21 0.81
N VAL A 189 -10.93 -8.02 0.10
CA VAL A 189 -10.63 -7.79 -1.33
C VAL A 189 -11.89 -7.89 -2.16
N GLU A 190 -12.66 -8.97 -2.04
CA GLU A 190 -13.89 -9.20 -2.81
C GLU A 190 -14.89 -8.04 -2.65
N ALA A 191 -15.05 -7.48 -1.44
CA ALA A 191 -15.92 -6.33 -1.18
C ALA A 191 -15.44 -5.05 -1.91
N ALA A 192 -14.14 -4.92 -2.17
CA ALA A 192 -13.55 -3.74 -2.80
C ALA A 192 -13.52 -3.83 -4.34
N LEU A 193 -13.41 -5.04 -4.93
CA LEU A 193 -13.20 -5.26 -6.38
C LEU A 193 -14.11 -4.41 -7.28
N PRO A 194 -15.45 -4.28 -7.03
CA PRO A 194 -16.34 -3.51 -7.91
C PRO A 194 -16.02 -2.00 -7.97
N HIS A 195 -15.19 -1.52 -7.04
CA HIS A 195 -14.82 -0.11 -6.91
C HIS A 195 -13.36 0.17 -7.33
N ILE A 196 -12.65 -0.83 -7.87
CA ILE A 196 -11.25 -0.74 -8.27
C ILE A 196 -11.15 -0.63 -9.78
N ASP A 197 -10.43 0.38 -10.29
CA ASP A 197 -10.05 0.47 -11.70
C ASP A 197 -8.74 -0.30 -11.98
N TYR A 198 -7.73 -0.13 -11.11
CA TYR A 198 -6.43 -0.77 -11.23
C TYR A 198 -6.06 -1.46 -9.90
N LEU A 199 -5.83 -2.76 -9.95
CA LEU A 199 -5.42 -3.55 -8.79
C LEU A 199 -3.97 -4.00 -8.95
N PHE A 200 -3.12 -3.66 -7.97
CA PHE A 200 -1.72 -4.07 -7.88
C PHE A 200 -1.56 -5.13 -6.80
N LEU A 201 -0.84 -6.20 -7.11
CA LEU A 201 -0.61 -7.28 -6.16
C LEU A 201 0.55 -8.17 -6.62
N ASN A 202 1.09 -8.96 -5.68
CA ASN A 202 2.06 -10.02 -5.99
C ASN A 202 1.36 -11.39 -6.12
N GLU A 203 2.14 -12.44 -6.42
CA GLU A 203 1.63 -13.81 -6.60
C GLU A 203 1.03 -14.41 -5.32
N VAL A 204 1.59 -14.05 -4.15
CA VAL A 204 1.09 -14.54 -2.84
C VAL A 204 -0.26 -13.89 -2.52
N GLU A 205 -0.39 -12.61 -2.77
CA GLU A 205 -1.63 -11.86 -2.60
C GLU A 205 -2.71 -12.32 -3.58
N ALA A 206 -2.32 -12.62 -4.82
CA ALA A 206 -3.22 -13.17 -5.84
C ALA A 206 -3.78 -14.53 -5.41
N ALA A 207 -2.92 -15.43 -4.91
CA ALA A 207 -3.34 -16.71 -4.37
C ALA A 207 -4.33 -16.55 -3.21
N ARG A 208 -4.03 -15.66 -2.25
CA ARG A 208 -4.91 -15.38 -1.10
C ARG A 208 -6.24 -14.74 -1.49
N ALA A 209 -6.22 -13.79 -2.42
CA ALA A 209 -7.42 -13.08 -2.88
C ALA A 209 -8.37 -13.99 -3.68
N THR A 210 -7.85 -14.96 -4.41
CA THR A 210 -8.64 -15.84 -5.28
C THR A 210 -8.90 -17.23 -4.69
N GLY A 211 -8.03 -17.68 -3.76
CA GLY A 211 -8.02 -19.04 -3.25
C GLY A 211 -7.42 -20.07 -4.22
N LEU A 212 -6.80 -19.60 -5.30
CA LEU A 212 -6.09 -20.47 -6.24
C LEU A 212 -4.70 -20.81 -5.71
N THR A 213 -4.21 -22.00 -6.00
CA THR A 213 -2.82 -22.35 -5.77
C THR A 213 -1.98 -21.74 -6.88
N ILE A 214 -0.92 -21.02 -6.50
CA ILE A 214 0.07 -20.44 -7.42
C ILE A 214 1.44 -20.95 -6.96
N ASP A 215 2.08 -21.80 -7.78
CA ASP A 215 3.37 -22.41 -7.45
C ASP A 215 4.54 -21.45 -7.74
N GLY A 216 4.53 -20.32 -7.01
CA GLY A 216 5.58 -19.30 -7.07
C GLY A 216 5.51 -18.39 -8.28
N ALA A 217 6.54 -17.55 -8.41
CA ALA A 217 6.61 -16.44 -9.37
C ALA A 217 6.64 -16.87 -10.86
N GLY A 218 6.90 -18.14 -11.15
CA GLY A 218 6.98 -18.68 -12.52
C GLY A 218 5.68 -19.32 -13.01
N ASP A 219 4.66 -19.47 -12.19
CA ASP A 219 3.39 -20.08 -12.56
C ASP A 219 2.48 -19.08 -13.31
N GLU A 220 2.89 -18.71 -14.52
CA GLU A 220 2.19 -17.71 -15.33
C GLU A 220 0.73 -18.14 -15.65
N ALA A 221 0.45 -19.43 -15.72
CA ALA A 221 -0.90 -19.93 -16.00
C ALA A 221 -1.85 -19.70 -14.81
N ALA A 222 -1.44 -20.07 -13.59
CA ALA A 222 -2.22 -19.83 -12.39
C ALA A 222 -2.33 -18.32 -12.07
N ILE A 223 -1.27 -17.54 -12.31
CA ILE A 223 -1.29 -16.08 -12.21
C ILE A 223 -2.33 -15.48 -13.17
N ALA A 224 -2.37 -15.93 -14.43
CA ALA A 224 -3.35 -15.46 -15.40
C ALA A 224 -4.78 -15.84 -15.01
N ALA A 225 -4.99 -17.05 -14.46
CA ALA A 225 -6.29 -17.47 -13.95
C ALA A 225 -6.75 -16.62 -12.75
N ALA A 226 -5.84 -16.29 -11.83
CA ALA A 226 -6.12 -15.40 -10.71
C ALA A 226 -6.50 -14.00 -11.19
N ALA A 227 -5.75 -13.44 -12.15
CA ALA A 227 -6.07 -12.12 -12.73
C ALA A 227 -7.45 -12.13 -13.42
N ALA A 228 -7.79 -13.19 -14.15
CA ALA A 228 -9.09 -13.33 -14.79
C ALA A 228 -10.23 -13.39 -13.76
N GLN A 229 -10.05 -14.09 -12.64
CA GLN A 229 -11.03 -14.16 -11.55
C GLN A 229 -11.21 -12.77 -10.89
N LEU A 230 -10.14 -12.02 -10.65
CA LEU A 230 -10.20 -10.67 -10.07
C LEU A 230 -10.89 -9.66 -11.00
N LEU A 231 -10.62 -9.75 -12.31
CA LEU A 231 -11.34 -8.96 -13.33
C LEU A 231 -12.83 -9.31 -13.35
N ALA A 232 -13.17 -10.60 -13.37
CA ALA A 232 -14.56 -11.05 -13.30
C ALA A 232 -15.26 -10.65 -11.99
N GLY A 233 -14.50 -10.49 -10.90
CA GLY A 233 -14.96 -9.99 -9.60
C GLY A 233 -15.26 -8.49 -9.57
N GLY A 234 -14.88 -7.74 -10.62
CA GLY A 234 -15.30 -6.34 -10.77
C GLY A 234 -14.18 -5.31 -10.98
N VAL A 235 -12.90 -5.70 -11.05
CA VAL A 235 -11.82 -4.77 -11.42
C VAL A 235 -12.07 -4.24 -12.83
N ALA A 236 -12.23 -2.90 -12.92
CA ALA A 236 -12.82 -2.31 -14.12
C ALA A 236 -11.84 -2.15 -15.30
N ARG A 237 -10.53 -2.02 -15.05
CA ARG A 237 -9.56 -1.73 -16.11
C ARG A 237 -8.43 -2.73 -16.21
N ALA A 238 -7.69 -2.97 -15.14
CA ALA A 238 -6.59 -3.91 -15.18
C ALA A 238 -6.22 -4.47 -13.79
N VAL A 239 -5.71 -5.69 -13.82
CA VAL A 239 -4.96 -6.32 -12.72
C VAL A 239 -3.49 -6.31 -13.12
N ILE A 240 -2.65 -5.76 -12.24
CA ILE A 240 -1.21 -5.64 -12.44
C ILE A 240 -0.53 -6.52 -11.39
N LEU A 241 0.06 -7.61 -11.86
CA LEU A 241 0.79 -8.54 -11.02
C LEU A 241 2.29 -8.32 -11.14
N HIS A 242 2.97 -8.31 -10.00
CA HIS A 242 4.43 -8.23 -9.97
C HIS A 242 5.00 -9.40 -9.18
N THR A 243 6.06 -9.98 -9.71
CA THR A 243 6.89 -10.98 -9.06
C THR A 243 8.35 -10.48 -9.05
N PRO A 244 9.27 -11.13 -8.34
CA PRO A 244 10.68 -10.78 -8.43
C PRO A 244 11.26 -10.82 -9.85
N ALA A 245 10.64 -11.58 -10.78
CA ALA A 245 11.12 -11.81 -12.13
C ALA A 245 10.30 -11.11 -13.21
N LEU A 246 9.04 -10.78 -12.96
CA LEU A 246 8.10 -10.32 -13.98
C LEU A 246 7.17 -9.22 -13.48
N GLY A 247 6.85 -8.27 -14.36
CA GLY A 247 5.68 -7.43 -14.27
C GLY A 247 4.66 -7.86 -15.32
N LEU A 248 3.43 -8.12 -14.90
CA LEU A 248 2.36 -8.67 -15.74
C LEU A 248 1.14 -7.75 -15.68
N TRP A 249 0.63 -7.37 -16.85
CA TRP A 249 -0.59 -6.59 -17.00
C TRP A 249 -1.69 -7.42 -17.63
N PHE A 250 -2.84 -7.46 -17.00
CA PHE A 250 -4.05 -8.12 -17.50
C PHE A 250 -5.17 -7.07 -17.59
N GLY A 251 -5.42 -6.58 -18.81
CA GLY A 251 -6.47 -5.60 -19.07
C GLY A 251 -7.85 -6.24 -19.17
N ALA A 252 -8.88 -5.54 -18.70
CA ALA A 252 -10.29 -5.93 -18.88
C ALA A 252 -10.70 -5.96 -20.37
N ASP A 253 -9.98 -5.24 -21.23
CA ASP A 253 -10.12 -5.23 -22.68
C ASP A 253 -9.45 -6.43 -23.40
N GLY A 254 -8.86 -7.36 -22.63
CA GLY A 254 -8.11 -8.50 -23.12
C GLY A 254 -6.62 -8.22 -23.38
N THR A 255 -6.16 -6.99 -23.19
CA THR A 255 -4.73 -6.65 -23.34
C THR A 255 -3.91 -7.41 -22.31
N ARG A 256 -2.82 -8.01 -22.78
CA ARG A 256 -1.81 -8.67 -21.92
C ARG A 256 -0.43 -8.13 -22.24
N LEU A 257 0.31 -7.69 -21.20
CA LEU A 257 1.69 -7.26 -21.33
C LEU A 257 2.54 -7.98 -20.28
N THR A 258 3.72 -8.39 -20.69
CA THR A 258 4.72 -8.97 -19.78
C THR A 258 6.00 -8.16 -19.92
N ARG A 259 6.59 -7.81 -18.79
CA ARG A 259 7.89 -7.13 -18.71
C ARG A 259 8.79 -7.87 -17.75
N ARG A 260 10.02 -8.11 -18.16
CA ARG A 260 11.09 -8.49 -17.24
C ARG A 260 11.74 -7.19 -16.73
N PRO A 261 12.02 -7.07 -15.43
CA PRO A 261 12.82 -5.97 -14.95
C PRO A 261 14.20 -6.05 -15.63
N ASP A 262 14.69 -4.90 -16.05
CA ASP A 262 16.10 -4.82 -16.47
C ASP A 262 16.97 -5.23 -15.27
N PRO A 263 18.14 -5.88 -15.50
CA PRO A 263 19.05 -6.19 -14.41
C PRO A 263 19.45 -4.86 -13.74
N VAL A 264 18.77 -4.58 -12.63
CA VAL A 264 19.11 -3.40 -11.82
C VAL A 264 20.48 -3.70 -11.24
N MET A 265 21.49 -2.93 -11.64
CA MET A 265 22.68 -2.80 -10.80
C MET A 265 22.15 -2.42 -9.42
N GLN A 266 22.46 -3.21 -8.39
CA GLN A 266 22.16 -2.86 -7.01
C GLN A 266 22.97 -1.59 -6.64
N ILE A 267 22.49 -0.45 -7.09
CA ILE A 267 22.80 0.83 -6.48
C ILE A 267 22.09 0.72 -5.13
N GLY A 268 22.91 0.61 -4.07
CA GLY A 268 22.49 0.29 -2.72
C GLY A 268 21.02 0.58 -2.48
N ARG A 269 20.28 -0.41 -2.02
CA ARG A 269 18.83 -0.29 -1.81
C ARG A 269 18.59 1.02 -1.12
N ALA A 270 17.82 1.91 -1.75
CA ALA A 270 17.30 3.07 -1.06
C ALA A 270 16.66 2.55 0.21
N HIS A 271 17.23 2.91 1.34
CA HIS A 271 16.64 2.61 2.64
C HIS A 271 15.40 3.49 2.73
N VAL A 272 14.27 2.89 2.52
CA VAL A 272 12.97 3.36 2.95
C VAL A 272 12.44 2.31 3.90
#